data_8a16418b502efc89d5c737c64e368e24
#
_entry.id   8a16418b502efc89d5c737c64e368e24
#
_cell.length_a   1.000
_cell.length_b   1.000
_cell.length_c   1.000
_cell.angle_alpha   90.00
_cell.angle_beta   90.00
_cell.angle_gamma   90.00
#
_symmetry.space_group_name_H-M   'P 1'
#
loop_
_entity.id
_entity.type
_entity.pdbx_description
1 polymer ?
#
loop_
_entity_poly.entity_id
_entity_poly.type
_entity_poly.pdbx_seq_one_letter_code
_entity_poly.pdbx_strand_id
1 'polypeptide(L)'
;MTDGNEEACSGGLRNGTKREYSAGMSDSGFVELCAISNFTFLTGAAHPEEMMQQAARLGLQALAVADLNSVAGIVRAHAAAREIRREAEERRDTEEIGPPAPEGLSEGWQMTCPRLIPAATLVFEEGLMLTALPATRQGWAHLSRLLSIGRLRVSKGQCLLRLDDLFERSAGMYFVLHPPGPQPVGKETLTQAPLWQGGAREWLAQAERLTRRLGSVMHLALVPGYDGRDRARLAYQATLGQRLALPCLASARPILHRADRRPLADVLTAIRQGKTVETLGRSGLANGELRLRSEAEMRRLFRGYEAAVDAAGALAARLTFSLDALRYEYPSEVAEGESPSARLRRLTEAGLRERYPDGATERVRAQVEHELSLIQKLGYEPYFLTVNDIVAFARSQGILCQGRGSAANSVVCYCLGVTSVSPEIGTMVFERFVSEARNEPPDIDVDFEHERREEVIQWIYQRYGRHRAGLCATVIHYRAKRALREVGQALGLS
;
A
#
# COMPACT_ATOMS: atom_id res chain seq x y z
N MET A 1 -13.57 -9.27 -70.39
CA MET A 1 -14.47 -8.15 -70.73
C MET A 1 -14.76 -7.44 -69.47
N THR A 2 -14.03 -6.39 -69.38
CA THR A 2 -14.38 -5.01 -69.01
C THR A 2 -14.74 -4.80 -67.57
N ASP A 3 -13.83 -4.24 -66.82
CA ASP A 3 -13.52 -2.80 -66.61
C ASP A 3 -14.53 -2.09 -65.72
N GLY A 4 -14.01 -1.37 -64.77
CA GLY A 4 -14.72 -0.32 -64.05
C GLY A 4 -14.14 0.01 -62.73
N ASN A 5 -13.07 0.73 -62.76
CA ASN A 5 -12.53 1.67 -61.76
C ASN A 5 -13.62 2.59 -61.20
N GLU A 6 -13.56 2.95 -59.91
CA GLU A 6 -13.54 4.36 -59.51
C GLU A 6 -13.23 4.55 -58.01
N GLU A 7 -12.31 5.45 -57.83
CA GLU A 7 -11.83 6.01 -56.58
C GLU A 7 -12.90 6.89 -55.89
N ALA A 8 -12.85 6.98 -54.54
CA ALA A 8 -12.93 8.28 -53.86
C ALA A 8 -12.58 8.17 -52.36
N CYS A 9 -11.49 8.76 -52.04
CA CYS A 9 -11.12 9.58 -50.87
C CYS A 9 -12.15 9.76 -49.76
N SER A 10 -11.76 9.49 -48.51
CA SER A 10 -11.48 10.56 -47.54
C SER A 10 -11.43 10.08 -46.09
N GLY A 11 -10.55 10.66 -45.33
CA GLY A 11 -10.77 10.92 -43.89
C GLY A 11 -10.13 9.93 -42.93
N GLY A 12 -8.82 10.02 -42.76
CA GLY A 12 -8.14 9.36 -41.67
C GLY A 12 -8.49 9.94 -40.32
N LEU A 13 -9.00 9.12 -39.45
CA LEU A 13 -8.93 9.32 -38.00
C LEU A 13 -7.89 8.32 -37.47
N ARG A 14 -6.75 8.84 -37.07
CA ARG A 14 -5.72 8.09 -36.41
C ARG A 14 -6.21 7.66 -35.03
N ASN A 15 -6.74 6.47 -34.94
CA ASN A 15 -6.89 5.78 -33.66
C ASN A 15 -5.49 5.42 -33.16
N GLY A 16 -5.01 6.16 -32.18
CA GLY A 16 -3.85 5.80 -31.40
C GLY A 16 -4.14 4.51 -30.63
N THR A 17 -3.75 3.40 -31.22
CA THR A 17 -3.71 2.11 -30.53
C THR A 17 -2.79 2.24 -29.35
N LYS A 18 -3.36 2.19 -28.14
CA LYS A 18 -2.63 1.88 -26.90
C LYS A 18 -1.89 0.57 -27.16
N ARG A 19 -0.58 0.65 -27.41
CA ARG A 19 0.29 -0.53 -27.37
C ARG A 19 0.25 -1.04 -25.94
N GLU A 20 -0.46 -2.13 -25.75
CA GLU A 20 -0.36 -2.96 -24.56
C GLU A 20 1.09 -3.37 -24.39
N TYR A 21 1.67 -3.00 -23.24
CA TYR A 21 2.98 -3.44 -22.81
C TYR A 21 2.90 -4.91 -22.38
N SER A 22 2.72 -5.82 -23.34
CA SER A 22 3.11 -7.22 -23.22
C SER A 22 4.45 -7.43 -23.89
N ALA A 23 5.50 -6.74 -23.44
CA ALA A 23 6.86 -7.12 -23.77
C ALA A 23 7.14 -8.45 -23.07
N GLY A 24 7.37 -9.51 -23.85
CA GLY A 24 7.66 -10.84 -23.35
C GLY A 24 8.78 -10.83 -22.33
N MET A 25 8.43 -11.13 -21.09
CA MET A 25 9.38 -11.42 -20.01
C MET A 25 9.90 -12.87 -20.20
N SER A 26 10.77 -13.09 -21.16
CA SER A 26 11.44 -14.38 -21.35
C SER A 26 12.81 -14.46 -20.66
N ASP A 27 13.21 -13.44 -19.90
CA ASP A 27 14.40 -13.46 -19.04
C ASP A 27 14.03 -12.71 -17.76
N SER A 28 13.38 -13.43 -16.81
CA SER A 28 12.96 -12.86 -15.53
C SER A 28 14.18 -12.71 -14.64
N GLY A 29 14.83 -11.55 -14.73
CA GLY A 29 15.91 -11.18 -13.82
C GLY A 29 15.49 -11.19 -12.35
N PHE A 30 16.45 -11.11 -11.44
CA PHE A 30 16.19 -11.10 -10.00
C PHE A 30 15.26 -9.96 -9.59
N VAL A 31 14.31 -10.28 -8.71
CA VAL A 31 13.41 -9.33 -8.03
C VAL A 31 13.47 -9.55 -6.53
N GLU A 32 13.72 -8.50 -5.75
CA GLU A 32 13.63 -8.59 -4.28
C GLU A 32 12.17 -8.58 -3.83
N LEU A 33 11.76 -9.65 -3.15
CA LEU A 33 10.37 -9.87 -2.74
C LEU A 33 10.11 -9.67 -1.24
N CYS A 34 11.14 -9.36 -0.44
CA CYS A 34 11.05 -9.29 1.02
C CYS A 34 11.70 -8.03 1.61
N ALA A 35 11.71 -6.91 0.86
CA ALA A 35 12.30 -5.67 1.36
C ALA A 35 11.44 -5.05 2.47
N ILE A 36 12.10 -4.53 3.49
CA ILE A 36 11.48 -3.93 4.69
C ILE A 36 11.82 -2.44 4.73
N SER A 37 10.80 -1.58 4.80
CA SER A 37 10.96 -0.13 4.89
C SER A 37 10.92 0.37 6.35
N ASN A 38 11.05 1.69 6.52
CA ASN A 38 10.90 2.36 7.81
C ASN A 38 9.48 2.32 8.38
N PHE A 39 8.49 1.79 7.64
CA PHE A 39 7.16 1.48 8.17
C PHE A 39 7.12 0.20 9.01
N THR A 40 8.22 -0.56 9.03
CA THR A 40 8.58 -1.42 10.14
C THR A 40 9.35 -0.58 11.15
N PHE A 41 8.62 0.11 12.02
CA PHE A 41 9.12 1.16 12.88
C PHE A 41 10.34 0.75 13.70
N LEU A 42 11.32 1.65 13.79
CA LEU A 42 12.59 1.47 14.51
C LEU A 42 13.39 0.23 14.07
N THR A 43 13.15 -0.26 12.84
CA THR A 43 13.85 -1.41 12.25
C THR A 43 14.35 -1.10 10.85
N GLY A 44 13.47 -0.82 9.91
CA GLY A 44 13.85 -0.38 8.57
C GLY A 44 14.46 1.02 8.62
N ALA A 45 15.62 1.20 7.99
CA ALA A 45 16.34 2.48 7.93
C ALA A 45 16.33 3.10 6.52
N ALA A 46 15.31 2.76 5.73
CA ALA A 46 15.07 3.33 4.41
C ALA A 46 13.59 3.66 4.24
N HIS A 47 13.30 4.83 3.68
CA HIS A 47 11.94 5.16 3.24
C HIS A 47 11.52 4.29 2.04
N PRO A 48 10.22 4.00 1.85
CA PRO A 48 9.74 3.29 0.67
C PRO A 48 10.20 3.92 -0.63
N GLU A 49 10.26 5.25 -0.71
CA GLU A 49 10.74 6.01 -1.86
C GLU A 49 12.22 5.77 -2.13
N GLU A 50 13.06 5.76 -1.08
CA GLU A 50 14.49 5.47 -1.19
C GLU A 50 14.73 4.03 -1.67
N MET A 51 13.89 3.09 -1.24
CA MET A 51 13.93 1.69 -1.69
C MET A 51 13.60 1.60 -3.19
N MET A 52 12.54 2.28 -3.66
CA MET A 52 12.16 2.28 -5.07
C MET A 52 13.21 2.95 -5.96
N GLN A 53 13.74 4.09 -5.54
CA GLN A 53 14.81 4.79 -6.25
C GLN A 53 16.08 3.93 -6.34
N GLN A 54 16.46 3.26 -5.26
CA GLN A 54 17.63 2.38 -5.27
C GLN A 54 17.41 1.14 -6.14
N ALA A 55 16.20 0.58 -6.15
CA ALA A 55 15.83 -0.52 -7.05
C ALA A 55 16.00 -0.10 -8.52
N ALA A 56 15.56 1.11 -8.87
CA ALA A 56 15.76 1.69 -10.22
C ALA A 56 17.24 1.81 -10.57
N ARG A 57 18.06 2.32 -9.65
CA ARG A 57 19.52 2.46 -9.82
C ARG A 57 20.24 1.12 -9.95
N LEU A 58 19.75 0.08 -9.29
CA LEU A 58 20.32 -1.28 -9.35
C LEU A 58 19.84 -2.09 -10.56
N GLY A 59 19.00 -1.51 -11.42
CA GLY A 59 18.48 -2.16 -12.61
C GLY A 59 17.39 -3.21 -12.34
N LEU A 60 16.77 -3.21 -11.15
CA LEU A 60 15.71 -4.15 -10.82
C LEU A 60 14.43 -3.81 -11.60
N GLN A 61 13.72 -4.83 -12.11
CA GLN A 61 12.47 -4.66 -12.85
C GLN A 61 11.26 -4.49 -11.92
N ALA A 62 11.36 -4.99 -10.70
CA ALA A 62 10.33 -4.86 -9.68
C ALA A 62 10.94 -4.95 -8.29
N LEU A 63 10.19 -4.48 -7.29
CA LEU A 63 10.52 -4.57 -5.88
C LEU A 63 9.25 -4.81 -5.07
N ALA A 64 9.27 -5.77 -4.15
CA ALA A 64 8.22 -5.87 -3.13
C ALA A 64 8.64 -5.12 -1.85
N VAL A 65 7.75 -4.26 -1.37
CA VAL A 65 7.86 -3.67 -0.02
C VAL A 65 6.96 -4.47 0.90
N ALA A 66 7.57 -5.13 1.90
CA ALA A 66 6.95 -6.16 2.72
C ALA A 66 7.17 -5.89 4.22
N ASP A 67 6.63 -4.78 4.70
CA ASP A 67 6.73 -4.39 6.10
C ASP A 67 6.03 -5.36 7.04
N LEU A 68 6.52 -5.45 8.30
CA LEU A 68 6.00 -6.40 9.28
C LEU A 68 4.57 -6.01 9.72
N ASN A 69 3.63 -6.91 9.49
CA ASN A 69 2.21 -6.75 9.84
C ASN A 69 1.63 -5.38 9.42
N SER A 70 2.11 -4.83 8.29
CA SER A 70 1.73 -3.50 7.83
C SER A 70 1.81 -3.36 6.32
N VAL A 71 0.88 -2.58 5.77
CA VAL A 71 0.89 -2.11 4.38
C VAL A 71 0.97 -0.58 4.31
N ALA A 72 1.31 0.08 5.44
CA ALA A 72 1.27 1.53 5.54
C ALA A 72 2.28 2.25 4.61
N GLY A 73 3.41 1.61 4.28
CA GLY A 73 4.43 2.16 3.38
C GLY A 73 4.12 1.99 1.88
N ILE A 74 3.12 1.15 1.55
CA ILE A 74 2.86 0.75 0.16
C ILE A 74 2.43 1.92 -0.73
N VAL A 75 1.60 2.84 -0.22
CA VAL A 75 1.15 4.02 -0.99
C VAL A 75 2.31 4.93 -1.37
N ARG A 76 3.26 5.15 -0.45
CA ARG A 76 4.46 5.95 -0.70
C ARG A 76 5.38 5.29 -1.73
N ALA A 77 5.58 3.98 -1.64
CA ALA A 77 6.31 3.21 -2.65
C ALA A 77 5.63 3.27 -4.03
N HIS A 78 4.29 3.21 -4.07
CA HIS A 78 3.52 3.32 -5.30
C HIS A 78 3.66 4.71 -5.94
N ALA A 79 3.55 5.76 -5.14
CA ALA A 79 3.77 7.14 -5.62
C ALA A 79 5.19 7.32 -6.19
N ALA A 80 6.21 6.79 -5.49
CA ALA A 80 7.59 6.84 -5.97
C ALA A 80 7.79 6.07 -7.28
N ALA A 81 7.18 4.89 -7.44
CA ALA A 81 7.24 4.12 -8.68
C ALA A 81 6.61 4.88 -9.87
N ARG A 82 5.50 5.57 -9.64
CA ARG A 82 4.85 6.42 -10.65
C ARG A 82 5.73 7.62 -11.02
N GLU A 83 6.33 8.26 -10.03
CA GLU A 83 7.21 9.41 -10.24
C GLU A 83 8.45 9.02 -11.04
N ILE A 84 9.13 7.93 -10.70
CA ILE A 84 10.28 7.41 -11.45
C ILE A 84 9.91 7.15 -12.92
N ARG A 85 8.71 6.61 -13.17
CA ARG A 85 8.24 6.36 -14.53
C ARG A 85 7.97 7.66 -15.28
N ARG A 86 7.30 8.63 -14.66
CA ARG A 86 7.06 9.95 -15.23
C ARG A 86 8.36 10.66 -15.62
N GLU A 87 9.32 10.70 -14.70
CA GLU A 87 10.64 11.29 -14.96
C GLU A 87 11.40 10.59 -16.10
N ALA A 88 11.26 9.26 -16.21
CA ALA A 88 11.89 8.51 -17.28
C ALA A 88 11.23 8.76 -18.65
N GLU A 89 9.91 8.98 -18.68
CA GLU A 89 9.17 9.37 -19.88
C GLU A 89 9.57 10.77 -20.33
N GLU A 90 9.61 11.75 -19.41
CA GLU A 90 10.04 13.13 -19.70
C GLU A 90 11.47 13.21 -20.27
N ARG A 91 12.43 12.44 -19.70
CA ARG A 91 13.80 12.37 -20.21
C ARG A 91 13.90 11.78 -21.61
N ARG A 92 13.05 10.81 -21.95
CA ARG A 92 13.01 10.26 -23.32
C ARG A 92 12.53 11.28 -24.33
N ASP A 93 11.58 12.11 -23.94
CA ASP A 93 11.02 13.15 -24.80
C ASP A 93 12.00 14.32 -25.00
N THR A 94 12.89 14.55 -24.04
CA THR A 94 13.90 15.63 -24.09
C THR A 94 15.27 15.16 -24.58
N GLU A 95 15.47 13.88 -24.91
CA GLU A 95 16.76 13.27 -25.28
C GLU A 95 17.88 13.50 -24.24
N GLU A 96 17.54 13.76 -22.99
CA GLU A 96 18.52 13.99 -21.93
C GLU A 96 19.27 12.71 -21.57
N ILE A 97 20.58 12.84 -21.39
CA ILE A 97 21.45 11.75 -20.91
C ILE A 97 21.07 11.43 -19.46
N GLY A 98 20.73 10.17 -19.20
CA GLY A 98 20.40 9.70 -17.85
C GLY A 98 21.57 9.83 -16.85
N PRO A 99 21.32 9.63 -15.55
CA PRO A 99 22.37 9.70 -14.54
C PRO A 99 23.46 8.65 -14.81
N PRO A 100 24.72 8.92 -14.41
CA PRO A 100 25.83 7.97 -14.59
C PRO A 100 25.54 6.64 -13.85
N ALA A 101 26.07 5.55 -14.41
CA ALA A 101 25.98 4.24 -13.79
C ALA A 101 26.58 4.28 -12.37
N PRO A 102 25.94 3.66 -11.37
CA PRO A 102 26.51 3.47 -10.05
C PRO A 102 27.81 2.64 -10.13
N GLU A 103 28.75 2.87 -9.21
CA GLU A 103 29.98 2.09 -9.11
C GLU A 103 29.71 0.58 -9.10
N GLY A 104 30.38 -0.16 -9.98
CA GLY A 104 30.29 -1.63 -10.08
C GLY A 104 29.22 -2.17 -11.02
N LEU A 105 28.52 -1.32 -11.79
CA LEU A 105 27.63 -1.75 -12.86
C LEU A 105 28.31 -1.61 -14.24
N SER A 106 27.97 -2.52 -15.16
CA SER A 106 28.62 -2.68 -16.47
C SER A 106 28.34 -1.50 -17.42
N GLU A 107 29.21 -1.34 -18.43
CA GLU A 107 28.94 -0.50 -19.60
C GLU A 107 27.59 -0.90 -20.24
N GLY A 108 26.72 0.10 -20.49
CA GLY A 108 25.37 -0.13 -21.00
C GLY A 108 24.27 -0.17 -19.94
N TRP A 109 24.62 0.08 -18.66
CA TRP A 109 23.61 0.19 -17.60
C TRP A 109 22.60 1.32 -17.90
N GLN A 110 21.32 1.00 -17.70
CA GLN A 110 20.25 1.99 -17.75
C GLN A 110 19.42 1.90 -16.48
N MET A 111 19.01 3.06 -15.96
CA MET A 111 18.08 3.12 -14.85
C MET A 111 16.73 2.53 -15.27
N THR A 112 16.21 1.59 -14.48
CA THR A 112 14.92 0.96 -14.75
C THR A 112 13.77 1.75 -14.12
N CYS A 113 12.54 1.42 -14.52
CA CYS A 113 11.31 1.89 -13.85
C CYS A 113 10.71 0.70 -13.09
N PRO A 114 11.18 0.40 -11.87
CA PRO A 114 10.78 -0.80 -11.16
C PRO A 114 9.29 -0.76 -10.83
N ARG A 115 8.60 -1.87 -11.10
CA ARG A 115 7.22 -2.06 -10.69
C ARG A 115 7.17 -2.34 -9.19
N LEU A 116 6.29 -1.66 -8.46
CA LEU A 116 6.00 -2.03 -7.08
C LEU A 116 5.17 -3.32 -7.04
N ILE A 117 5.56 -4.26 -6.19
CA ILE A 117 4.76 -5.41 -5.77
C ILE A 117 4.28 -5.13 -4.34
N PRO A 118 2.98 -4.86 -4.12
CA PRO A 118 2.43 -4.68 -2.77
C PRO A 118 2.56 -5.97 -1.97
N ALA A 119 3.09 -5.89 -0.75
CA ALA A 119 3.30 -7.06 0.10
C ALA A 119 3.22 -6.69 1.59
N ALA A 120 3.18 -7.70 2.45
CA ALA A 120 3.43 -7.56 3.89
C ALA A 120 4.06 -8.86 4.43
N THR A 121 4.96 -8.73 5.38
CA THR A 121 5.47 -9.88 6.11
C THR A 121 4.60 -10.11 7.35
N LEU A 122 3.86 -11.21 7.34
CA LEU A 122 2.94 -11.62 8.42
C LEU A 122 3.69 -12.41 9.47
N VAL A 123 3.51 -12.04 10.73
CA VAL A 123 4.09 -12.74 11.90
C VAL A 123 2.95 -13.39 12.66
N PHE A 124 3.01 -14.71 12.80
CA PHE A 124 1.97 -15.53 13.41
C PHE A 124 2.30 -15.91 14.85
N GLU A 125 1.25 -16.07 15.68
CA GLU A 125 1.34 -16.53 17.07
C GLU A 125 2.09 -17.87 17.16
N GLU A 126 1.93 -18.73 16.15
CA GLU A 126 2.57 -20.04 16.04
C GLU A 126 4.06 -19.96 15.64
N GLY A 127 4.64 -18.77 15.60
CA GLY A 127 6.08 -18.55 15.38
C GLY A 127 6.53 -18.60 13.93
N LEU A 128 5.60 -18.69 12.99
CA LEU A 128 5.93 -18.59 11.56
C LEU A 128 5.94 -17.13 11.09
N MET A 129 6.76 -16.90 10.10
CA MET A 129 6.84 -15.61 9.40
C MET A 129 6.71 -15.85 7.89
N LEU A 130 5.79 -15.14 7.25
CA LEU A 130 5.46 -15.29 5.84
C LEU A 130 5.40 -13.94 5.16
N THR A 131 6.13 -13.74 4.08
CA THR A 131 5.82 -12.62 3.18
C THR A 131 4.63 -13.02 2.32
N ALA A 132 3.52 -12.29 2.45
CA ALA A 132 2.31 -12.45 1.66
C ALA A 132 2.35 -11.49 0.46
N LEU A 133 2.15 -12.03 -0.73
CA LEU A 133 2.29 -11.37 -2.03
C LEU A 133 0.96 -11.50 -2.79
N PRO A 134 0.09 -10.48 -2.72
CA PRO A 134 -1.16 -10.47 -3.50
C PRO A 134 -0.90 -10.50 -5.00
N ALA A 135 -1.49 -11.48 -5.69
CA ALA A 135 -1.45 -11.59 -7.14
C ALA A 135 -2.71 -11.02 -7.80
N THR A 136 -3.79 -10.87 -7.02
CA THR A 136 -5.10 -10.40 -7.48
C THR A 136 -5.67 -9.36 -6.52
N ARG A 137 -6.68 -8.60 -6.97
CA ARG A 137 -7.46 -7.69 -6.13
C ARG A 137 -8.06 -8.41 -4.91
N GLN A 138 -8.53 -9.66 -5.10
CA GLN A 138 -9.05 -10.48 -3.99
C GLN A 138 -7.94 -10.80 -2.97
N GLY A 139 -6.73 -11.16 -3.45
CA GLY A 139 -5.58 -11.39 -2.56
C GLY A 139 -5.21 -10.15 -1.74
N TRP A 140 -5.26 -8.97 -2.35
CA TRP A 140 -5.06 -7.70 -1.63
C TRP A 140 -6.14 -7.45 -0.57
N ALA A 141 -7.41 -7.73 -0.89
CA ALA A 141 -8.51 -7.63 0.08
C ALA A 141 -8.34 -8.61 1.23
N HIS A 142 -7.92 -9.86 0.97
CA HIS A 142 -7.63 -10.86 2.00
C HIS A 142 -6.46 -10.43 2.90
N LEU A 143 -5.37 -9.93 2.33
CA LEU A 143 -4.23 -9.41 3.11
C LEU A 143 -4.66 -8.27 4.03
N SER A 144 -5.38 -7.28 3.49
CA SER A 144 -5.89 -6.14 4.26
C SER A 144 -6.83 -6.60 5.39
N ARG A 145 -7.68 -7.59 5.11
CA ARG A 145 -8.60 -8.18 6.10
C ARG A 145 -7.86 -8.93 7.20
N LEU A 146 -6.85 -9.72 6.86
CA LEU A 146 -5.99 -10.43 7.83
C LEU A 146 -5.34 -9.45 8.80
N LEU A 147 -4.72 -8.39 8.29
CA LEU A 147 -4.11 -7.35 9.12
C LEU A 147 -5.13 -6.66 10.04
N SER A 148 -6.32 -6.39 9.53
CA SER A 148 -7.41 -5.80 10.32
C SER A 148 -7.85 -6.72 11.46
N ILE A 149 -8.05 -8.01 11.19
CA ILE A 149 -8.42 -9.02 12.20
C ILE A 149 -7.34 -9.10 13.27
N GLY A 150 -6.07 -9.21 12.88
CA GLY A 150 -4.95 -9.29 13.82
C GLY A 150 -4.83 -8.07 14.72
N ARG A 151 -5.11 -6.87 14.19
CA ARG A 151 -5.05 -5.60 14.95
C ARG A 151 -6.25 -5.41 15.87
N LEU A 152 -7.43 -5.86 15.48
CA LEU A 152 -8.65 -5.74 16.30
C LEU A 152 -8.67 -6.66 17.52
N ARG A 153 -7.81 -7.70 17.56
CA ARG A 153 -7.72 -8.63 18.70
C ARG A 153 -6.92 -8.11 19.88
N VAL A 154 -6.10 -7.10 19.65
CA VAL A 154 -5.08 -6.64 20.62
C VAL A 154 -5.07 -5.13 20.73
N SER A 155 -4.32 -4.63 21.73
CA SER A 155 -4.19 -3.20 21.97
C SER A 155 -3.57 -2.45 20.80
N LYS A 156 -3.81 -1.13 20.74
CA LYS A 156 -3.23 -0.24 19.72
C LYS A 156 -1.71 -0.44 19.64
N GLY A 157 -1.28 -0.60 18.42
CA GLY A 157 0.13 -0.82 18.11
C GLY A 157 0.49 -2.31 18.06
N GLN A 158 -0.38 -3.26 18.36
CA GLN A 158 -0.15 -4.71 18.30
C GLN A 158 -0.90 -5.38 17.14
N CYS A 159 -0.48 -6.59 16.79
CA CYS A 159 -1.13 -7.39 15.77
C CYS A 159 -0.97 -8.88 16.13
N LEU A 160 -2.06 -9.59 16.30
CA LEU A 160 -2.10 -11.02 16.62
C LEU A 160 -2.75 -11.79 15.48
N LEU A 161 -1.92 -12.45 14.67
CA LEU A 161 -2.36 -13.31 13.57
C LEU A 161 -2.24 -14.77 13.96
N ARG A 162 -3.18 -15.60 13.50
CA ARG A 162 -3.17 -17.04 13.63
C ARG A 162 -3.20 -17.71 12.27
N LEU A 163 -2.61 -18.88 12.15
CA LEU A 163 -2.60 -19.63 10.89
C LEU A 163 -4.02 -19.96 10.40
N ASP A 164 -4.98 -20.15 11.33
CA ASP A 164 -6.36 -20.42 10.94
C ASP A 164 -7.00 -19.23 10.21
N ASP A 165 -6.65 -17.99 10.57
CA ASP A 165 -7.10 -16.81 9.84
C ASP A 165 -6.57 -16.80 8.39
N LEU A 166 -5.32 -17.22 8.21
CA LEU A 166 -4.69 -17.32 6.90
C LEU A 166 -5.34 -18.40 6.04
N PHE A 167 -5.66 -19.56 6.63
CA PHE A 167 -6.29 -20.65 5.90
C PHE A 167 -7.66 -20.26 5.31
N GLU A 168 -8.39 -19.40 5.99
CA GLU A 168 -9.66 -18.88 5.50
C GLU A 168 -9.49 -17.80 4.41
N ARG A 169 -8.33 -17.11 4.37
CA ARG A 169 -8.10 -15.90 3.57
C ARG A 169 -6.79 -15.92 2.80
N SER A 170 -6.45 -17.07 2.22
CA SER A 170 -5.21 -17.25 1.46
C SER A 170 -5.36 -17.08 -0.06
N ALA A 171 -6.58 -17.15 -0.57
CA ALA A 171 -6.84 -17.13 -2.00
C ALA A 171 -6.35 -15.83 -2.67
N GLY A 172 -5.75 -15.97 -3.85
CA GLY A 172 -5.23 -14.84 -4.64
C GLY A 172 -3.89 -14.29 -4.16
N MET A 173 -3.20 -15.02 -3.26
CA MET A 173 -1.87 -14.65 -2.76
C MET A 173 -0.86 -15.78 -2.99
N TYR A 174 0.41 -15.40 -3.11
CA TYR A 174 1.57 -16.27 -2.95
C TYR A 174 2.27 -15.95 -1.64
N PHE A 175 3.05 -16.92 -1.12
CA PHE A 175 3.70 -16.79 0.16
C PHE A 175 5.18 -17.18 0.10
N VAL A 176 6.02 -16.42 0.80
CA VAL A 176 7.40 -16.78 1.03
C VAL A 176 7.58 -17.05 2.52
N LEU A 177 7.80 -18.31 2.88
CA LEU A 177 8.06 -18.75 4.25
C LEU A 177 9.50 -18.39 4.63
N HIS A 178 9.67 -17.65 5.71
CA HIS A 178 10.99 -17.36 6.25
C HIS A 178 11.47 -18.49 7.17
N PRO A 179 12.69 -18.99 6.96
CA PRO A 179 13.23 -20.06 7.80
C PRO A 179 13.47 -19.59 9.24
N PRO A 180 13.49 -20.52 10.23
CA PRO A 180 13.87 -20.18 11.59
C PRO A 180 15.35 -19.78 11.63
N GLY A 181 15.69 -18.83 12.46
CA GLY A 181 17.08 -18.39 12.62
C GLY A 181 17.17 -17.05 13.31
N PRO A 182 18.37 -16.55 13.56
CA PRO A 182 18.56 -15.21 14.07
C PRO A 182 17.98 -14.24 13.02
N GLN A 183 16.82 -13.69 13.35
CA GLN A 183 16.22 -12.66 12.54
C GLN A 183 17.08 -11.40 12.68
N PRO A 184 17.34 -10.66 11.59
CA PRO A 184 18.04 -9.38 11.69
C PRO A 184 17.23 -8.34 12.48
N VAL A 185 15.97 -8.65 12.71
CA VAL A 185 15.05 -7.88 13.52
C VAL A 185 14.99 -8.53 14.90
N GLY A 186 15.41 -7.84 15.95
CA GLY A 186 15.41 -8.33 17.31
C GLY A 186 14.05 -8.86 17.74
N LYS A 187 14.03 -9.92 18.54
CA LYS A 187 12.80 -10.56 19.04
C LYS A 187 11.81 -9.58 19.67
N GLU A 188 12.32 -8.49 20.24
CA GLU A 188 11.56 -7.51 21.01
C GLU A 188 10.83 -6.47 20.14
N THR A 189 11.13 -6.42 18.85
CA THR A 189 10.61 -5.37 17.96
C THR A 189 9.66 -5.81 16.92
N LEU A 190 9.47 -7.06 16.79
CA LEU A 190 8.30 -7.52 16.05
C LEU A 190 7.05 -7.10 16.80
N THR A 191 7.23 -6.03 17.55
CA THR A 191 6.24 -5.29 18.28
C THR A 191 4.96 -6.02 18.17
N GLN A 192 4.78 -6.95 19.14
CA GLN A 192 3.40 -7.09 19.35
C GLN A 192 2.77 -8.34 18.74
N ALA A 193 3.54 -9.22 18.15
CA ALA A 193 3.21 -10.64 18.22
C ALA A 193 3.77 -11.17 19.55
N PRO A 194 3.03 -11.99 20.30
CA PRO A 194 3.58 -12.68 21.46
C PRO A 194 4.89 -13.34 21.05
N LEU A 195 5.94 -13.13 21.86
CA LEU A 195 7.25 -13.74 21.59
C LEU A 195 7.07 -15.27 21.51
N TRP A 196 7.16 -15.81 20.31
CA TRP A 196 7.12 -17.23 20.15
C TRP A 196 8.39 -17.85 20.82
N GLN A 197 8.17 -18.69 21.81
CA GLN A 197 9.22 -19.32 22.59
C GLN A 197 9.45 -20.78 22.19
N GLY A 198 8.71 -21.28 21.21
CA GLY A 198 8.80 -22.64 20.73
C GLY A 198 10.13 -22.99 20.07
N GLY A 199 10.51 -24.25 20.14
CA GLY A 199 11.74 -24.79 19.56
C GLY A 199 11.64 -25.04 18.05
N ALA A 200 12.77 -25.42 17.42
CA ALA A 200 12.83 -25.73 16.00
C ALA A 200 11.85 -26.86 15.58
N ARG A 201 11.52 -27.78 16.47
CA ARG A 201 10.54 -28.84 16.21
C ARG A 201 9.13 -28.31 16.06
N GLU A 202 8.72 -27.37 16.91
CA GLU A 202 7.39 -26.75 16.83
C GLU A 202 7.27 -25.89 15.57
N TRP A 203 8.29 -25.09 15.26
CA TRP A 203 8.33 -24.35 14.01
C TRP A 203 8.12 -25.27 12.81
N LEU A 204 8.84 -26.41 12.78
CA LEU A 204 8.75 -27.38 11.70
C LEU A 204 7.36 -27.99 11.59
N ALA A 205 6.75 -28.37 12.73
CA ALA A 205 5.40 -28.94 12.76
C ALA A 205 4.36 -27.94 12.19
N GLN A 206 4.47 -26.66 12.55
CA GLN A 206 3.60 -25.62 12.00
C GLN A 206 3.89 -25.34 10.52
N ALA A 207 5.15 -25.37 10.09
CA ALA A 207 5.53 -25.24 8.69
C ALA A 207 4.98 -26.42 7.85
N GLU A 208 5.04 -27.64 8.34
CA GLU A 208 4.44 -28.82 7.71
C GLU A 208 2.91 -28.75 7.66
N ARG A 209 2.26 -28.22 8.71
CA ARG A 209 0.81 -27.95 8.69
C ARG A 209 0.44 -26.93 7.62
N LEU A 210 1.22 -25.86 7.50
CA LEU A 210 1.02 -24.80 6.54
C LEU A 210 1.21 -25.29 5.10
N THR A 211 2.30 -26.05 4.83
CA THR A 211 2.61 -26.59 3.51
C THR A 211 1.60 -27.60 3.01
N ARG A 212 1.02 -28.41 3.88
CA ARG A 212 -0.08 -29.31 3.48
C ARG A 212 -1.29 -28.59 2.91
N ARG A 213 -1.52 -27.35 3.33
CA ARG A 213 -2.68 -26.54 2.85
C ARG A 213 -2.33 -25.59 1.71
N LEU A 214 -1.16 -24.98 1.74
CA LEU A 214 -0.80 -23.86 0.87
C LEU A 214 0.47 -24.13 0.04
N GLY A 215 1.06 -25.32 0.09
CA GLY A 215 2.36 -25.61 -0.54
C GLY A 215 2.45 -25.24 -2.02
N SER A 216 1.37 -25.36 -2.78
CA SER A 216 1.32 -25.03 -4.21
C SER A 216 1.51 -23.56 -4.53
N VAL A 217 1.32 -22.67 -3.55
CA VAL A 217 1.48 -21.20 -3.67
C VAL A 217 2.58 -20.66 -2.77
N MET A 218 3.47 -21.55 -2.29
CA MET A 218 4.52 -21.19 -1.33
C MET A 218 5.92 -21.42 -1.88
N HIS A 219 6.85 -20.61 -1.37
CA HIS A 219 8.29 -20.77 -1.52
C HIS A 219 8.94 -20.71 -0.14
N LEU A 220 10.13 -21.29 0.03
CA LEU A 220 10.98 -21.08 1.20
C LEU A 220 12.05 -20.04 0.86
N ALA A 221 12.18 -19.00 1.68
CA ALA A 221 13.24 -18.02 1.51
C ALA A 221 14.62 -18.61 1.85
N LEU A 222 15.58 -18.41 0.95
CA LEU A 222 17.00 -18.50 1.28
C LEU A 222 17.49 -17.09 1.63
N VAL A 223 17.89 -16.88 2.89
CA VAL A 223 18.27 -15.56 3.40
C VAL A 223 19.66 -15.65 4.05
N PRO A 224 20.64 -14.88 3.59
CA PRO A 224 21.95 -14.81 4.22
C PRO A 224 21.87 -14.05 5.55
N GLY A 225 22.81 -14.29 6.43
CA GLY A 225 22.94 -13.60 7.72
C GLY A 225 24.05 -12.55 7.74
N TYR A 226 24.91 -12.56 6.73
CA TYR A 226 26.05 -11.65 6.57
C TYR A 226 27.04 -11.67 7.75
N ASP A 227 27.12 -12.81 8.45
CA ASP A 227 27.95 -13.03 9.63
C ASP A 227 29.11 -14.00 9.40
N GLY A 228 29.45 -14.29 8.13
CA GLY A 228 30.49 -15.23 7.74
C GLY A 228 30.08 -16.72 7.73
N ARG A 229 28.82 -17.03 8.07
CA ARG A 229 28.26 -18.40 8.11
C ARG A 229 27.26 -18.69 7.01
N ASP A 230 27.18 -17.83 5.99
CA ASP A 230 26.13 -17.87 4.99
C ASP A 230 26.10 -19.18 4.19
N ARG A 231 27.26 -19.74 3.88
CA ARG A 231 27.34 -21.04 3.18
C ARG A 231 26.62 -22.16 3.93
N ALA A 232 26.89 -22.30 5.24
CA ALA A 232 26.25 -23.31 6.09
C ALA A 232 24.75 -22.99 6.29
N ARG A 233 24.41 -21.71 6.43
CA ARG A 233 23.03 -21.25 6.58
C ARG A 233 22.18 -21.53 5.34
N LEU A 234 22.65 -21.20 4.15
CA LEU A 234 21.96 -21.47 2.90
C LEU A 234 21.81 -22.97 2.65
N ALA A 235 22.85 -23.79 2.95
CA ALA A 235 22.76 -25.24 2.86
C ALA A 235 21.69 -25.83 3.78
N TYR A 236 21.62 -25.36 5.03
CA TYR A 236 20.56 -25.74 5.97
C TYR A 236 19.15 -25.34 5.46
N GLN A 237 19.00 -24.11 4.99
CA GLN A 237 17.73 -23.61 4.48
C GLN A 237 17.29 -24.39 3.22
N ALA A 238 18.21 -24.71 2.32
CA ALA A 238 17.92 -25.53 1.14
C ALA A 238 17.46 -26.95 1.51
N THR A 239 18.12 -27.58 2.50
CA THR A 239 17.68 -28.87 3.04
C THR A 239 16.29 -28.80 3.66
N LEU A 240 15.97 -27.68 4.34
CA LEU A 240 14.64 -27.43 4.88
C LEU A 240 13.59 -27.29 3.77
N GLY A 241 13.93 -26.62 2.67
CA GLY A 241 13.07 -26.53 1.48
C GLY A 241 12.76 -27.90 0.89
N GLN A 242 13.77 -28.77 0.75
CA GLN A 242 13.59 -30.17 0.32
C GLN A 242 12.67 -30.94 1.26
N ARG A 243 12.88 -30.83 2.57
CA ARG A 243 12.04 -31.49 3.58
C ARG A 243 10.58 -31.05 3.54
N LEU A 244 10.33 -29.76 3.32
CA LEU A 244 8.98 -29.19 3.22
C LEU A 244 8.37 -29.33 1.82
N ALA A 245 9.10 -29.88 0.86
CA ALA A 245 8.73 -29.95 -0.56
C ALA A 245 8.35 -28.55 -1.13
N LEU A 246 9.07 -27.51 -0.72
CA LEU A 246 8.89 -26.14 -1.19
C LEU A 246 10.05 -25.73 -2.11
N PRO A 247 9.76 -25.08 -3.24
CA PRO A 247 10.79 -24.43 -4.04
C PRO A 247 11.46 -23.31 -3.21
N CYS A 248 12.78 -23.20 -3.35
CA CYS A 248 13.55 -22.16 -2.68
C CYS A 248 13.55 -20.87 -3.50
N LEU A 249 13.57 -19.72 -2.80
CA LEU A 249 13.59 -18.39 -3.39
C LEU A 249 14.64 -17.53 -2.67
N ALA A 250 15.54 -16.89 -3.43
CA ALA A 250 16.57 -16.03 -2.88
C ALA A 250 16.03 -14.64 -2.50
N SER A 251 16.40 -14.17 -1.31
CA SER A 251 16.14 -12.79 -0.87
C SER A 251 17.30 -12.28 -0.03
N ALA A 252 17.73 -11.05 -0.26
CA ALA A 252 18.63 -10.33 0.63
C ALA A 252 17.93 -9.84 1.91
N ARG A 253 16.60 -9.81 1.90
CA ARG A 253 15.76 -9.28 2.98
C ARG A 253 16.25 -7.92 3.50
N PRO A 254 16.40 -6.93 2.61
CA PRO A 254 17.03 -5.67 2.96
C PRO A 254 16.15 -4.84 3.91
N ILE A 255 16.80 -4.20 4.87
CA ILE A 255 16.23 -3.16 5.73
C ILE A 255 16.88 -1.79 5.45
N LEU A 256 17.89 -1.78 4.59
CA LEU A 256 18.64 -0.62 4.11
C LEU A 256 18.52 -0.56 2.59
N HIS A 257 18.41 0.63 2.03
CA HIS A 257 18.56 0.77 0.58
C HIS A 257 20.05 0.78 0.17
N ARG A 258 20.96 1.27 1.05
CA ARG A 258 22.41 1.34 0.85
C ARG A 258 23.16 1.03 2.16
N ALA A 259 24.42 0.59 2.04
CA ALA A 259 25.25 0.20 3.19
C ALA A 259 25.56 1.37 4.15
N ASP A 260 25.67 2.59 3.63
CA ASP A 260 25.96 3.80 4.39
C ASP A 260 24.82 4.21 5.35
N ARG A 261 23.64 3.56 5.26
CA ARG A 261 22.53 3.73 6.22
C ARG A 261 22.66 2.88 7.49
N ARG A 262 23.67 2.05 7.61
CA ARG A 262 23.91 1.24 8.81
C ARG A 262 23.95 2.07 10.09
N PRO A 263 24.65 3.22 10.20
CA PRO A 263 24.65 4.01 11.43
C PRO A 263 23.26 4.42 11.88
N LEU A 264 22.36 4.77 10.92
CA LEU A 264 20.97 5.07 11.22
C LEU A 264 20.23 3.84 11.76
N ALA A 265 20.43 2.66 11.18
CA ALA A 265 19.83 1.43 11.66
C ALA A 265 20.29 1.06 13.09
N ASP A 266 21.56 1.29 13.42
CA ASP A 266 22.11 1.07 14.77
C ASP A 266 21.48 2.05 15.77
N VAL A 267 21.30 3.33 15.42
CA VAL A 267 20.60 4.33 16.25
C VAL A 267 19.13 3.94 16.46
N LEU A 268 18.41 3.54 15.40
CA LEU A 268 17.03 3.07 15.51
C LEU A 268 16.92 1.84 16.42
N THR A 269 17.88 0.92 16.32
CA THR A 269 17.95 -0.27 17.18
C THR A 269 18.22 0.12 18.63
N ALA A 270 19.11 1.09 18.88
CA ALA A 270 19.40 1.60 20.21
C ALA A 270 18.15 2.23 20.85
N ILE A 271 17.46 3.11 20.14
CA ILE A 271 16.20 3.71 20.59
C ILE A 271 15.17 2.63 20.95
N ARG A 272 15.03 1.64 20.10
CA ARG A 272 14.08 0.54 20.27
C ARG A 272 14.35 -0.28 21.52
N GLN A 273 15.63 -0.54 21.82
CA GLN A 273 16.06 -1.36 22.96
C GLN A 273 16.30 -0.55 24.23
N GLY A 274 16.16 0.76 24.21
CA GLY A 274 16.49 1.64 25.34
C GLY A 274 17.97 1.58 25.70
N LYS A 275 18.85 1.41 24.70
CA LYS A 275 20.31 1.32 24.85
C LYS A 275 21.00 2.47 24.14
N THR A 276 22.31 2.60 24.36
CA THR A 276 23.16 3.42 23.49
C THR A 276 23.76 2.60 22.37
N VAL A 277 24.20 3.24 21.29
CA VAL A 277 24.87 2.57 20.16
C VAL A 277 26.09 1.78 20.64
N GLU A 278 26.86 2.31 21.60
CA GLU A 278 28.03 1.65 22.19
C GLU A 278 27.67 0.38 22.96
N THR A 279 26.49 0.35 23.60
CA THR A 279 26.03 -0.78 24.42
C THR A 279 25.17 -1.79 23.66
N LEU A 280 24.93 -1.59 22.37
CA LEU A 280 24.15 -2.53 21.53
C LEU A 280 24.75 -3.91 21.49
N GLY A 281 26.07 -4.04 21.45
CA GLY A 281 26.79 -5.31 21.34
C GLY A 281 26.29 -6.13 20.13
N ARG A 282 25.89 -7.38 20.37
CA ARG A 282 25.37 -8.28 19.31
C ARG A 282 23.96 -7.94 18.82
N SER A 283 23.30 -6.96 19.42
CA SER A 283 21.98 -6.49 18.96
C SER A 283 22.08 -5.51 17.79
N GLY A 284 23.23 -4.88 17.59
CA GLY A 284 23.53 -4.05 16.42
C GLY A 284 23.74 -4.91 15.17
N LEU A 285 23.68 -4.28 14.01
CA LEU A 285 23.97 -4.95 12.75
C LEU A 285 25.46 -5.31 12.68
N ALA A 286 25.77 -6.54 12.24
CA ALA A 286 27.16 -6.98 12.05
C ALA A 286 27.89 -6.08 11.03
N ASN A 287 27.19 -5.66 10.00
CA ASN A 287 27.69 -4.81 8.91
C ASN A 287 26.54 -4.10 8.17
N GLY A 288 26.84 -3.39 7.09
CA GLY A 288 25.84 -2.73 6.24
C GLY A 288 25.25 -3.60 5.12
N GLU A 289 25.38 -4.92 5.19
CA GLU A 289 25.04 -5.82 4.08
C GLU A 289 23.55 -6.18 3.98
N LEU A 290 22.73 -5.85 4.96
CA LEU A 290 21.25 -5.97 4.88
C LEU A 290 20.66 -4.87 3.98
N ARG A 291 21.16 -4.75 2.77
CA ARG A 291 20.82 -3.73 1.78
C ARG A 291 20.27 -4.33 0.49
N LEU A 292 19.62 -3.47 -0.30
CA LEU A 292 19.26 -3.84 -1.67
C LEU A 292 20.50 -4.18 -2.49
N ARG A 293 20.34 -5.14 -3.41
CA ARG A 293 21.40 -5.69 -4.27
C ARG A 293 20.95 -5.77 -5.71
N SER A 294 21.91 -5.59 -6.62
CA SER A 294 21.71 -5.90 -8.02
C SER A 294 21.62 -7.40 -8.27
N GLU A 295 21.09 -7.82 -9.40
CA GLU A 295 21.05 -9.23 -9.80
C GLU A 295 22.44 -9.86 -9.81
N ALA A 296 23.44 -9.15 -10.35
CA ALA A 296 24.83 -9.65 -10.39
C ALA A 296 25.40 -9.91 -8.98
N GLU A 297 25.09 -9.06 -8.00
CA GLU A 297 25.46 -9.26 -6.61
C GLU A 297 24.72 -10.46 -6.00
N MET A 298 23.43 -10.61 -6.29
CA MET A 298 22.64 -11.75 -5.80
C MET A 298 23.16 -13.06 -6.38
N ARG A 299 23.46 -13.14 -7.68
CA ARG A 299 24.02 -14.35 -8.28
C ARG A 299 25.37 -14.72 -7.68
N ARG A 300 26.24 -13.74 -7.33
CA ARG A 300 27.48 -14.00 -6.60
C ARG A 300 27.24 -14.53 -5.19
N LEU A 301 26.29 -13.92 -4.46
CA LEU A 301 25.96 -14.26 -3.09
C LEU A 301 25.33 -15.66 -2.97
N PHE A 302 24.51 -16.02 -3.95
CA PHE A 302 23.80 -17.30 -4.01
C PHE A 302 24.46 -18.31 -4.96
N ARG A 303 25.78 -18.23 -5.13
CA ARG A 303 26.52 -19.20 -5.96
C ARG A 303 26.26 -20.64 -5.50
N GLY A 304 25.80 -21.49 -6.42
CA GLY A 304 25.34 -22.85 -6.15
C GLY A 304 23.86 -22.97 -5.80
N TYR A 305 23.14 -21.81 -5.77
CA TYR A 305 21.69 -21.72 -5.55
C TYR A 305 21.04 -20.80 -6.58
N GLU A 306 21.57 -20.71 -7.79
CA GLU A 306 21.14 -19.82 -8.86
C GLU A 306 19.65 -19.99 -9.18
N ALA A 307 19.14 -21.22 -9.12
CA ALA A 307 17.72 -21.52 -9.29
C ALA A 307 16.81 -20.79 -8.30
N ALA A 308 17.30 -20.49 -7.08
CA ALA A 308 16.54 -19.70 -6.11
C ALA A 308 16.49 -18.20 -6.48
N VAL A 309 17.54 -17.69 -7.14
CA VAL A 309 17.56 -16.32 -7.70
C VAL A 309 16.56 -16.21 -8.86
N ASP A 310 16.56 -17.19 -9.76
CA ASP A 310 15.62 -17.25 -10.90
C ASP A 310 14.17 -17.41 -10.43
N ALA A 311 13.94 -18.18 -9.36
CA ALA A 311 12.61 -18.34 -8.77
C ALA A 311 12.00 -17.03 -8.26
N ALA A 312 12.81 -16.08 -7.80
CA ALA A 312 12.32 -14.76 -7.38
C ALA A 312 11.74 -13.97 -8.56
N GLY A 313 12.42 -13.94 -9.69
CA GLY A 313 11.93 -13.33 -10.92
C GLY A 313 10.69 -14.06 -11.47
N ALA A 314 10.72 -15.40 -11.50
CA ALA A 314 9.61 -16.21 -11.97
C ALA A 314 8.33 -16.02 -11.13
N LEU A 315 8.48 -15.90 -9.80
CA LEU A 315 7.35 -15.57 -8.93
C LEU A 315 6.87 -14.14 -9.19
N ALA A 316 7.76 -13.17 -9.30
CA ALA A 316 7.42 -11.77 -9.57
C ALA A 316 6.60 -11.60 -10.86
N ALA A 317 6.88 -12.40 -11.89
CA ALA A 317 6.12 -12.39 -13.15
C ALA A 317 4.64 -12.80 -12.97
N ARG A 318 4.32 -13.58 -11.93
CA ARG A 318 2.95 -14.00 -11.59
C ARG A 318 2.20 -12.99 -10.72
N LEU A 319 2.89 -12.00 -10.16
CA LEU A 319 2.35 -10.99 -9.25
C LEU A 319 1.95 -9.74 -10.06
N THR A 320 0.81 -9.77 -10.69
CA THR A 320 0.36 -8.71 -11.62
C THR A 320 -0.53 -7.65 -10.97
N PHE A 321 -0.93 -7.83 -9.71
CA PHE A 321 -1.77 -6.87 -9.01
C PHE A 321 -1.05 -5.52 -8.82
N SER A 322 -1.74 -4.44 -9.12
CA SER A 322 -1.32 -3.06 -8.86
C SER A 322 -2.42 -2.31 -8.12
N LEU A 323 -2.03 -1.33 -7.30
CA LEU A 323 -2.98 -0.41 -6.67
C LEU A 323 -3.79 0.39 -7.69
N ASP A 324 -3.28 0.56 -8.91
CA ASP A 324 -4.02 1.20 -10.01
C ASP A 324 -5.29 0.43 -10.44
N ALA A 325 -5.40 -0.86 -10.04
CA ALA A 325 -6.61 -1.66 -10.26
C ALA A 325 -7.73 -1.39 -9.25
N LEU A 326 -7.42 -0.67 -8.15
CA LEU A 326 -8.42 -0.33 -7.16
C LEU A 326 -9.38 0.73 -7.69
N ARG A 327 -10.64 0.59 -7.35
CA ARG A 327 -11.71 1.54 -7.66
C ARG A 327 -12.52 1.81 -6.41
N TYR A 328 -13.05 3.01 -6.30
CA TYR A 328 -13.99 3.36 -5.25
C TYR A 328 -15.32 2.65 -5.47
N GLU A 329 -15.84 2.03 -4.40
CA GLU A 329 -17.13 1.35 -4.38
C GLU A 329 -17.91 1.88 -3.19
N TYR A 330 -18.91 2.72 -3.49
CA TYR A 330 -19.76 3.30 -2.46
C TYR A 330 -20.96 2.40 -2.17
N PRO A 331 -21.51 2.43 -0.93
CA PRO A 331 -22.80 1.81 -0.66
C PRO A 331 -23.87 2.39 -1.57
N SER A 332 -24.62 1.53 -2.24
CA SER A 332 -25.74 1.93 -3.11
C SER A 332 -27.07 1.54 -2.48
N GLU A 333 -27.29 1.88 -1.22
CA GLU A 333 -28.52 1.57 -0.52
C GLU A 333 -29.62 2.56 -0.90
N VAL A 334 -30.35 2.24 -1.95
CA VAL A 334 -31.54 2.98 -2.41
C VAL A 334 -32.77 2.13 -2.10
N ALA A 335 -33.89 2.76 -1.79
CA ALA A 335 -35.16 2.06 -1.64
C ALA A 335 -35.52 1.34 -2.95
N GLU A 336 -36.19 0.20 -2.85
CA GLU A 336 -36.65 -0.56 -4.04
C GLU A 336 -37.42 0.36 -4.98
N GLY A 337 -36.96 0.39 -6.25
CA GLY A 337 -37.61 1.18 -7.32
C GLY A 337 -37.13 2.63 -7.49
N GLU A 338 -36.21 3.14 -6.65
CA GLU A 338 -35.63 4.48 -6.84
C GLU A 338 -34.17 4.37 -7.30
N SER A 339 -33.76 5.15 -8.31
CA SER A 339 -32.35 5.23 -8.70
C SER A 339 -31.58 6.20 -7.78
N PRO A 340 -30.23 6.02 -7.61
CA PRO A 340 -29.42 6.98 -6.86
C PRO A 340 -29.57 8.42 -7.35
N SER A 341 -29.62 8.63 -8.66
CA SER A 341 -29.81 9.95 -9.26
C SER A 341 -31.18 10.56 -8.91
N ALA A 342 -32.25 9.77 -8.97
CA ALA A 342 -33.60 10.22 -8.62
C ALA A 342 -33.67 10.58 -7.13
N ARG A 343 -33.10 9.77 -6.26
CA ARG A 343 -33.05 10.02 -4.81
C ARG A 343 -32.25 11.28 -4.50
N LEU A 344 -31.05 11.44 -5.08
CA LEU A 344 -30.21 12.60 -4.84
C LEU A 344 -30.94 13.89 -5.30
N ARG A 345 -31.54 13.88 -6.49
CA ARG A 345 -32.32 15.01 -7.01
C ARG A 345 -33.48 15.35 -6.07
N ARG A 346 -34.27 14.38 -5.69
CA ARG A 346 -35.42 14.57 -4.80
C ARG A 346 -35.01 15.20 -3.45
N LEU A 347 -33.94 14.72 -2.84
CA LEU A 347 -33.40 15.25 -1.59
C LEU A 347 -32.85 16.66 -1.77
N THR A 348 -32.16 16.94 -2.85
CA THR A 348 -31.62 18.26 -3.18
C THR A 348 -32.78 19.26 -3.39
N GLU A 349 -33.83 18.89 -4.12
CA GLU A 349 -35.00 19.75 -4.33
C GLU A 349 -35.80 19.99 -3.05
N ALA A 350 -35.88 18.97 -2.16
CA ALA A 350 -36.52 19.16 -0.86
C ALA A 350 -35.72 20.15 -0.01
N GLY A 351 -34.40 20.00 0.05
CA GLY A 351 -33.53 20.93 0.75
C GLY A 351 -33.51 22.32 0.14
N LEU A 352 -33.60 22.44 -1.20
CA LEU A 352 -33.71 23.73 -1.87
C LEU A 352 -34.94 24.50 -1.41
N ARG A 353 -36.10 23.83 -1.31
CA ARG A 353 -37.34 24.43 -0.80
C ARG A 353 -37.25 24.88 0.66
N GLU A 354 -36.54 24.07 1.48
CA GLU A 354 -36.30 24.40 2.90
C GLU A 354 -35.38 25.62 3.06
N ARG A 355 -34.29 25.67 2.25
CA ARG A 355 -33.30 26.74 2.31
C ARG A 355 -33.77 28.06 1.68
N TYR A 356 -34.69 27.99 0.73
CA TYR A 356 -35.23 29.13 -0.01
C TYR A 356 -36.76 29.11 0.00
N PRO A 357 -37.41 29.42 1.14
CA PRO A 357 -38.86 29.35 1.29
C PRO A 357 -39.58 30.32 0.34
N ASP A 358 -38.94 31.44 0.02
CA ASP A 358 -39.48 32.46 -0.93
C ASP A 358 -39.11 32.17 -2.40
N GLY A 359 -38.46 31.01 -2.65
CA GLY A 359 -37.97 30.58 -3.96
C GLY A 359 -36.50 30.91 -4.19
N ALA A 360 -35.78 29.92 -4.72
CA ALA A 360 -34.37 30.08 -5.11
C ALA A 360 -34.25 30.94 -6.39
N THR A 361 -33.18 31.73 -6.46
CA THR A 361 -32.85 32.51 -7.65
C THR A 361 -32.55 31.61 -8.85
N GLU A 362 -32.74 32.13 -10.07
CA GLU A 362 -32.42 31.42 -11.31
C GLU A 362 -30.97 30.96 -11.32
N ARG A 363 -30.04 31.76 -10.83
CA ARG A 363 -28.62 31.42 -10.67
C ARG A 363 -28.43 30.19 -9.79
N VAL A 364 -29.09 30.12 -8.64
CA VAL A 364 -28.98 28.98 -7.71
C VAL A 364 -29.56 27.73 -8.35
N ARG A 365 -30.70 27.82 -9.05
CA ARG A 365 -31.32 26.68 -9.76
C ARG A 365 -30.39 26.13 -10.87
N ALA A 366 -29.83 27.02 -11.68
CA ALA A 366 -28.90 26.64 -12.73
C ALA A 366 -27.66 25.95 -12.15
N GLN A 367 -27.14 26.41 -11.01
CA GLN A 367 -26.01 25.79 -10.33
C GLN A 367 -26.37 24.39 -9.82
N VAL A 368 -27.56 24.20 -9.22
CA VAL A 368 -28.04 22.88 -8.78
C VAL A 368 -28.07 21.88 -9.95
N GLU A 369 -28.66 22.31 -11.10
CA GLU A 369 -28.72 21.43 -12.27
C GLU A 369 -27.33 21.08 -12.82
N HIS A 370 -26.44 22.06 -12.86
CA HIS A 370 -25.05 21.84 -13.28
C HIS A 370 -24.34 20.82 -12.38
N GLU A 371 -24.40 21.00 -11.05
CA GLU A 371 -23.77 20.10 -10.10
C GLU A 371 -24.36 18.68 -10.16
N LEU A 372 -25.68 18.53 -10.17
CA LEU A 372 -26.35 17.24 -10.29
C LEU A 372 -25.98 16.51 -11.58
N SER A 373 -25.88 17.24 -12.71
CA SER A 373 -25.47 16.70 -13.99
C SER A 373 -24.03 16.18 -13.93
N LEU A 374 -23.12 16.93 -13.32
CA LEU A 374 -21.71 16.52 -13.20
C LEU A 374 -21.53 15.33 -12.22
N ILE A 375 -22.24 15.34 -11.09
CA ILE A 375 -22.26 14.21 -10.13
C ILE A 375 -22.76 12.94 -10.83
N GLN A 376 -23.83 13.03 -11.63
CA GLN A 376 -24.39 11.92 -12.39
C GLN A 376 -23.42 11.42 -13.43
N LYS A 377 -22.79 12.29 -14.20
CA LYS A 377 -21.81 11.94 -15.22
C LYS A 377 -20.62 11.15 -14.66
N LEU A 378 -20.22 11.47 -13.42
CA LEU A 378 -19.10 10.84 -12.74
C LEU A 378 -19.51 9.64 -11.86
N GLY A 379 -20.83 9.38 -11.70
CA GLY A 379 -21.35 8.28 -10.89
C GLY A 379 -21.12 8.44 -9.39
N TYR A 380 -21.08 9.68 -8.87
CA TYR A 380 -20.82 9.96 -7.45
C TYR A 380 -22.09 10.11 -6.60
N GLU A 381 -23.28 9.89 -7.13
CA GLU A 381 -24.53 9.98 -6.39
C GLU A 381 -24.54 9.11 -5.12
N PRO A 382 -24.06 7.83 -5.14
CA PRO A 382 -24.03 7.03 -3.93
C PRO A 382 -23.14 7.63 -2.83
N TYR A 383 -22.06 8.32 -3.22
CA TYR A 383 -21.18 9.00 -2.27
C TYR A 383 -21.88 10.17 -1.58
N PHE A 384 -22.52 11.07 -2.34
CA PHE A 384 -23.29 12.18 -1.79
C PHE A 384 -24.44 11.69 -0.90
N LEU A 385 -25.12 10.62 -1.30
CA LEU A 385 -26.20 9.99 -0.51
C LEU A 385 -25.69 9.42 0.80
N THR A 386 -24.52 8.77 0.81
CA THR A 386 -23.88 8.26 2.02
C THR A 386 -23.57 9.40 3.01
N VAL A 387 -23.00 10.51 2.52
CA VAL A 387 -22.71 11.67 3.37
C VAL A 387 -24.00 12.30 3.89
N ASN A 388 -25.02 12.41 3.04
CA ASN A 388 -26.32 12.90 3.45
C ASN A 388 -26.95 12.04 4.56
N ASP A 389 -26.89 10.71 4.46
CA ASP A 389 -27.44 9.80 5.47
C ASP A 389 -26.74 9.97 6.81
N ILE A 390 -25.41 10.15 6.83
CA ILE A 390 -24.62 10.40 8.05
C ILE A 390 -25.02 11.74 8.70
N VAL A 391 -25.11 12.81 7.91
CA VAL A 391 -25.49 14.14 8.39
C VAL A 391 -26.94 14.15 8.88
N ALA A 392 -27.86 13.51 8.15
CA ALA A 392 -29.26 13.40 8.54
C ALA A 392 -29.42 12.65 9.87
N PHE A 393 -28.68 11.55 10.07
CA PHE A 393 -28.63 10.86 11.36
C PHE A 393 -28.18 11.80 12.48
N ALA A 394 -27.03 12.46 12.33
CA ALA A 394 -26.51 13.37 13.35
C ALA A 394 -27.53 14.44 13.73
N ARG A 395 -28.15 15.09 12.74
CA ARG A 395 -29.18 16.11 12.95
C ARG A 395 -30.43 15.56 13.63
N SER A 396 -30.87 14.35 13.27
CA SER A 396 -32.02 13.70 13.91
C SER A 396 -31.82 13.42 15.41
N GLN A 397 -30.54 13.25 15.80
CA GLN A 397 -30.14 13.07 17.21
C GLN A 397 -29.80 14.40 17.91
N GLY A 398 -29.94 15.54 17.22
CA GLY A 398 -29.54 16.85 17.75
C GLY A 398 -28.04 17.03 17.92
N ILE A 399 -27.24 16.25 17.19
CA ILE A 399 -25.77 16.34 17.19
C ILE A 399 -25.34 17.45 16.21
N LEU A 400 -24.56 18.40 16.71
CA LEU A 400 -24.06 19.48 15.86
C LEU A 400 -23.08 18.94 14.82
N CYS A 401 -23.30 19.30 13.56
CA CYS A 401 -22.41 18.91 12.46
C CYS A 401 -22.33 20.01 11.40
N GLN A 402 -21.17 20.11 10.76
CA GLN A 402 -20.88 21.09 9.72
C GLN A 402 -19.91 20.54 8.69
N GLY A 403 -20.31 20.54 7.43
CA GLY A 403 -19.39 20.30 6.32
C GLY A 403 -18.47 21.51 6.14
N ARG A 404 -17.19 21.24 5.89
CA ARG A 404 -16.16 22.26 5.69
C ARG A 404 -15.29 21.99 4.46
N GLY A 405 -14.32 22.87 4.22
CA GLY A 405 -13.38 22.73 3.11
C GLY A 405 -14.08 22.77 1.76
N SER A 406 -13.83 21.78 0.93
CA SER A 406 -14.35 21.71 -0.44
C SER A 406 -15.88 21.58 -0.52
N ALA A 407 -16.53 20.97 0.47
CA ALA A 407 -18.00 20.85 0.52
C ALA A 407 -18.73 22.21 0.54
N ALA A 408 -18.07 23.25 1.05
CA ALA A 408 -18.62 24.61 1.05
C ALA A 408 -18.77 25.22 -0.37
N ASN A 409 -18.15 24.62 -1.38
CA ASN A 409 -18.28 25.05 -2.79
C ASN A 409 -19.44 24.37 -3.53
N SER A 410 -20.26 23.56 -2.86
CA SER A 410 -21.35 22.82 -3.48
C SER A 410 -22.71 23.28 -3.00
N VAL A 411 -23.56 23.71 -3.96
CA VAL A 411 -24.96 24.01 -3.70
C VAL A 411 -25.76 22.76 -3.34
N VAL A 412 -25.42 21.62 -3.93
CA VAL A 412 -26.00 20.31 -3.58
C VAL A 412 -25.71 19.99 -2.11
N CYS A 413 -24.46 20.15 -1.64
CA CYS A 413 -24.11 19.97 -0.22
C CYS A 413 -24.87 20.94 0.69
N TYR A 414 -25.12 22.18 0.25
CA TYR A 414 -25.94 23.16 0.99
C TYR A 414 -27.38 22.71 1.10
N CYS A 415 -27.99 22.26 0.00
CA CYS A 415 -29.36 21.75 -0.02
C CYS A 415 -29.49 20.47 0.84
N LEU A 416 -28.54 19.56 0.79
CA LEU A 416 -28.53 18.34 1.61
C LEU A 416 -28.27 18.61 3.11
N GLY A 417 -28.02 19.87 3.49
CA GLY A 417 -27.70 20.22 4.86
C GLY A 417 -26.30 19.81 5.32
N VAL A 418 -25.44 19.38 4.42
CA VAL A 418 -24.05 19.02 4.72
C VAL A 418 -23.26 20.25 5.14
N THR A 419 -23.45 21.38 4.45
CA THR A 419 -22.86 22.67 4.80
C THR A 419 -23.93 23.72 5.07
N SER A 420 -23.60 24.72 5.89
CA SER A 420 -24.45 25.91 6.15
C SER A 420 -24.01 27.12 5.34
N VAL A 421 -22.97 26.99 4.52
CA VAL A 421 -22.49 28.12 3.67
C VAL A 421 -23.38 28.27 2.47
N SER A 422 -24.07 29.43 2.39
CA SER A 422 -24.95 29.74 1.25
C SER A 422 -24.12 29.99 -0.02
N PRO A 423 -24.56 29.50 -1.18
CA PRO A 423 -23.91 29.76 -2.46
C PRO A 423 -23.97 31.24 -2.89
N GLU A 424 -24.78 32.07 -2.22
CA GLU A 424 -24.90 33.48 -2.49
C GLU A 424 -23.85 34.36 -1.82
N ILE A 425 -23.13 33.82 -0.82
CA ILE A 425 -22.11 34.55 -0.05
C ILE A 425 -20.79 34.72 -0.81
N GLY A 426 -20.52 33.96 -1.89
CA GLY A 426 -19.28 34.02 -2.61
C GLY A 426 -19.29 33.41 -4.01
N THR A 427 -18.17 33.52 -4.72
CA THR A 427 -18.01 32.87 -6.01
C THR A 427 -17.59 31.40 -5.73
N MET A 428 -18.55 30.49 -5.81
CA MET A 428 -18.29 29.06 -5.70
C MET A 428 -17.77 28.51 -7.01
N VAL A 429 -16.70 27.72 -6.95
CA VAL A 429 -16.15 27.04 -8.12
C VAL A 429 -16.25 25.55 -7.83
N PHE A 430 -17.38 24.94 -8.25
CA PHE A 430 -17.68 23.53 -8.03
C PHE A 430 -16.64 22.61 -8.68
N GLU A 431 -16.06 23.02 -9.80
CA GLU A 431 -15.04 22.29 -10.54
C GLU A 431 -13.72 22.11 -9.75
N ARG A 432 -13.50 22.93 -8.71
CA ARG A 432 -12.40 22.68 -7.74
C ARG A 432 -12.71 21.54 -6.78
N PHE A 433 -13.98 21.29 -6.56
CA PHE A 433 -14.47 20.24 -5.69
C PHE A 433 -14.65 18.91 -6.44
N VAL A 434 -15.32 18.95 -7.60
CA VAL A 434 -15.55 17.80 -8.48
C VAL A 434 -15.12 18.17 -9.89
N SER A 435 -14.19 17.42 -10.51
CA SER A 435 -13.82 17.64 -11.89
C SER A 435 -13.55 16.32 -12.62
N GLU A 436 -13.88 16.30 -13.91
CA GLU A 436 -13.61 15.16 -14.80
C GLU A 436 -12.12 14.85 -14.92
N ALA A 437 -11.27 15.88 -14.83
CA ALA A 437 -9.82 15.75 -14.96
C ALA A 437 -9.18 14.99 -13.81
N ARG A 438 -9.78 15.00 -12.61
CA ARG A 438 -9.22 14.30 -11.44
C ARG A 438 -9.54 12.82 -11.41
N ASN A 439 -10.66 12.40 -11.98
CA ASN A 439 -11.17 11.01 -11.90
C ASN A 439 -11.13 10.42 -10.47
N GLU A 440 -11.29 11.27 -9.48
CA GLU A 440 -11.33 10.96 -8.06
C GLU A 440 -12.57 11.61 -7.44
N PRO A 441 -13.26 10.92 -6.50
CA PRO A 441 -14.38 11.51 -5.80
C PRO A 441 -13.94 12.72 -4.98
N PRO A 442 -14.87 13.64 -4.70
CA PRO A 442 -14.56 14.77 -3.83
C PRO A 442 -14.28 14.29 -2.41
N ASP A 443 -13.47 15.07 -1.70
CA ASP A 443 -13.24 14.88 -0.26
C ASP A 443 -14.24 15.76 0.51
N ILE A 444 -15.24 15.12 1.14
CA ILE A 444 -16.25 15.81 1.95
C ILE A 444 -15.90 15.66 3.41
N ASP A 445 -15.33 16.69 4.00
CA ASP A 445 -15.08 16.80 5.42
C ASP A 445 -16.35 17.23 6.16
N VAL A 446 -16.74 16.50 7.20
CA VAL A 446 -17.83 16.87 8.11
C VAL A 446 -17.32 16.80 9.54
N ASP A 447 -17.34 17.95 10.23
CA ASP A 447 -17.04 18.03 11.65
C ASP A 447 -18.29 17.71 12.47
N PHE A 448 -18.14 16.96 13.54
CA PHE A 448 -19.18 16.66 14.52
C PHE A 448 -18.75 17.16 15.90
N GLU A 449 -19.72 17.55 16.74
CA GLU A 449 -19.44 17.97 18.11
C GLU A 449 -18.64 16.90 18.85
N HIS A 450 -17.61 17.34 19.58
CA HIS A 450 -16.61 16.47 20.17
C HIS A 450 -17.21 15.41 21.12
N GLU A 451 -18.15 15.82 21.95
CA GLU A 451 -18.71 15.00 23.03
C GLU A 451 -19.54 13.82 22.48
N ARG A 452 -20.19 14.01 21.32
CA ARG A 452 -21.14 13.06 20.74
C ARG A 452 -20.72 12.43 19.42
N ARG A 453 -19.56 12.75 18.88
CA ARG A 453 -19.11 12.17 17.60
C ARG A 453 -18.96 10.66 17.61
N GLU A 454 -18.71 10.07 18.80
CA GLU A 454 -18.63 8.60 18.93
C GLU A 454 -19.96 7.94 18.60
N GLU A 455 -21.10 8.56 18.92
CA GLU A 455 -22.44 8.07 18.55
C GLU A 455 -22.58 7.96 17.03
N VAL A 456 -22.09 8.98 16.29
CA VAL A 456 -22.09 8.97 14.83
C VAL A 456 -21.18 7.87 14.28
N ILE A 457 -19.97 7.71 14.84
CA ILE A 457 -19.03 6.66 14.44
C ILE A 457 -19.65 5.27 14.64
N GLN A 458 -20.28 5.03 15.79
CA GLN A 458 -20.92 3.75 16.07
C GLN A 458 -22.12 3.49 15.15
N TRP A 459 -22.92 4.52 14.85
CA TRP A 459 -24.00 4.41 13.87
C TRP A 459 -23.49 4.05 12.47
N ILE A 460 -22.37 4.69 12.01
CA ILE A 460 -21.73 4.38 10.73
C ILE A 460 -21.31 2.90 10.70
N TYR A 461 -20.70 2.38 11.78
CA TYR A 461 -20.32 0.97 11.86
C TYR A 461 -21.52 0.03 11.83
N GLN A 462 -22.63 0.40 12.50
CA GLN A 462 -23.86 -0.39 12.48
C GLN A 462 -24.52 -0.36 11.10
N ARG A 463 -24.55 0.79 10.47
CA ARG A 463 -25.23 1.02 9.18
C ARG A 463 -24.48 0.41 8.00
N TYR A 464 -23.19 0.63 7.93
CA TYR A 464 -22.38 0.25 6.77
C TYR A 464 -21.42 -0.92 7.05
N GLY A 465 -21.21 -1.28 8.27
CA GLY A 465 -20.27 -2.32 8.70
C GLY A 465 -18.83 -1.84 8.77
N ARG A 466 -18.04 -2.47 9.64
CA ARG A 466 -16.61 -2.18 9.82
C ARG A 466 -15.75 -2.53 8.61
N HIS A 467 -16.29 -3.22 7.61
CA HIS A 467 -15.60 -3.54 6.35
C HIS A 467 -15.67 -2.39 5.34
N ARG A 468 -16.54 -1.41 5.54
CA ARG A 468 -16.73 -0.22 4.69
C ARG A 468 -16.36 1.09 5.37
N ALA A 469 -16.19 1.08 6.68
CA ALA A 469 -15.83 2.26 7.46
C ALA A 469 -14.66 1.95 8.38
N GLY A 470 -13.72 2.86 8.52
CA GLY A 470 -12.54 2.71 9.34
C GLY A 470 -12.02 4.04 9.85
N LEU A 471 -11.33 3.98 10.99
CA LEU A 471 -10.56 5.12 11.48
C LEU A 471 -9.27 5.25 10.66
N CYS A 472 -9.01 6.43 10.12
CA CYS A 472 -7.77 6.72 9.44
C CYS A 472 -6.60 6.70 10.44
N ALA A 473 -5.63 5.81 10.20
CA ALA A 473 -4.43 5.74 11.03
C ALA A 473 -3.46 6.86 10.62
N THR A 474 -2.99 7.61 11.61
CA THR A 474 -1.93 8.60 11.42
C THR A 474 -0.58 8.02 11.78
N VAL A 475 0.43 8.26 10.94
CA VAL A 475 1.81 7.93 11.23
C VAL A 475 2.48 9.16 11.86
N ILE A 476 2.98 8.99 13.09
CA ILE A 476 3.65 10.07 13.81
C ILE A 476 5.13 10.11 13.39
N HIS A 477 5.56 11.24 12.86
CA HIS A 477 6.97 11.49 12.59
C HIS A 477 7.67 12.11 13.79
N TYR A 478 8.93 11.80 13.98
CA TYR A 478 9.78 12.51 14.92
C TYR A 478 9.97 13.95 14.45
N ARG A 479 9.49 14.90 15.26
CA ARG A 479 9.84 16.31 15.10
C ARG A 479 11.19 16.59 15.77
N ALA A 480 11.82 17.72 15.42
CA ALA A 480 13.17 18.06 15.86
C ALA A 480 13.41 17.84 17.37
N LYS A 481 12.52 18.32 18.24
CA LYS A 481 12.66 18.17 19.70
C LYS A 481 12.74 16.71 20.14
N ARG A 482 11.88 15.84 19.62
CA ARG A 482 11.87 14.42 19.97
C ARG A 482 13.04 13.68 19.34
N ALA A 483 13.37 14.01 18.08
CA ALA A 483 14.49 13.43 17.38
C ALA A 483 15.81 13.73 18.10
N LEU A 484 16.08 14.99 18.44
CA LEU A 484 17.27 15.39 19.19
C LEU A 484 17.39 14.67 20.53
N ARG A 485 16.29 14.55 21.28
CA ARG A 485 16.31 13.86 22.58
C ARG A 485 16.61 12.36 22.42
N GLU A 486 15.85 11.65 21.57
CA GLU A 486 15.97 10.18 21.49
C GLU A 486 17.24 9.75 20.76
N VAL A 487 17.66 10.48 19.73
CA VAL A 487 18.95 10.25 19.06
C VAL A 487 20.10 10.62 19.99
N GLY A 488 20.00 11.74 20.73
CA GLY A 488 20.99 12.13 21.73
C GLY A 488 21.20 11.04 22.79
N GLN A 489 20.11 10.52 23.36
CA GLN A 489 20.16 9.40 24.31
C GLN A 489 20.78 8.14 23.69
N ALA A 490 20.42 7.80 22.45
CA ALA A 490 21.01 6.67 21.74
C ALA A 490 22.51 6.84 21.47
N LEU A 491 23.00 8.08 21.34
CA LEU A 491 24.42 8.43 21.21
C LEU A 491 25.12 8.64 22.55
N GLY A 492 24.45 8.41 23.70
CA GLY A 492 25.04 8.55 25.03
C GLY A 492 25.04 9.96 25.58
N LEU A 493 24.35 10.92 24.96
CA LEU A 493 24.17 12.27 25.49
C LEU A 493 23.12 12.27 26.62
N SER A 494 23.35 13.03 27.67
CA SER A 494 22.46 13.16 28.85
C SER A 494 21.29 14.11 28.58
#